data_7c00ebb2300199d5602791acfbbc6004
#
_entry.id   7c00ebb2300199d5602791acfbbc6004
#
_cell.length_a   1.000
_cell.length_b   1.000
_cell.length_c   1.000
_cell.angle_alpha   90.00
_cell.angle_beta   90.00
_cell.angle_gamma   90.00
#
_symmetry.space_group_name_H-M   'P 1'
#
loop_
_entity.id
_entity.type
_entity.pdbx_description
1 polymer ?
#
loop_
_entity_poly.entity_id
_entity_poly.type
_entity_poly.pdbx_seq_one_letter_code
_entity_poly.pdbx_strand_id
1 'polypeptide(L)'
;MTPFQEFLNTQPTIRVLEGFDKRAAIAAGVIPNLASKWEAIHTIYFGPTRWTKHQRLARKAAEEFPLSQLVYIEDRLKKIPNEAERWRVRRKLLEKFSTHHELKAKADRLILKPARTKPKLQVRFGRSVYGRRTIQITADEHDAADIEAYLREDLDPTKVKSRVVV
;
A
#
# COMPACT_ATOMS: atom_id res chain seq x y z
N MET A 1 20.47 -32.00 -12.32
CA MET A 1 19.83 -30.75 -11.88
C MET A 1 20.24 -29.67 -12.87
N THR A 2 19.30 -28.87 -13.42
CA THR A 2 19.66 -27.83 -14.38
C THR A 2 20.17 -26.59 -13.64
N PRO A 3 21.00 -25.72 -14.25
CA PRO A 3 21.45 -24.46 -13.62
C PRO A 3 20.28 -23.60 -13.11
N PHE A 4 19.12 -23.64 -13.77
CA PHE A 4 17.92 -22.95 -13.33
C PHE A 4 17.33 -23.55 -12.05
N GLN A 5 17.33 -24.89 -11.92
CA GLN A 5 16.89 -25.56 -10.69
C GLN A 5 17.82 -25.24 -9.51
N GLU A 6 19.13 -25.18 -9.75
CA GLU A 6 20.10 -24.72 -8.75
C GLU A 6 19.83 -23.29 -8.31
N PHE A 7 19.60 -22.37 -9.27
CA PHE A 7 19.23 -20.99 -8.97
C PHE A 7 17.95 -20.90 -8.11
N LEU A 8 16.91 -21.68 -8.41
CA LEU A 8 15.68 -21.71 -7.60
C LEU A 8 15.94 -22.19 -6.17
N ASN A 9 16.81 -23.19 -6.00
CA ASN A 9 17.15 -23.74 -4.70
C ASN A 9 18.08 -22.84 -3.88
N THR A 10 18.78 -21.89 -4.52
CA THR A 10 19.70 -20.95 -3.86
C THR A 10 19.05 -19.60 -3.53
N GLN A 11 17.73 -19.46 -3.71
CA GLN A 11 17.07 -18.21 -3.38
C GLN A 11 17.26 -17.87 -1.89
N PRO A 12 17.72 -16.63 -1.59
CA PRO A 12 17.98 -16.24 -0.23
C PRO A 12 16.68 -16.22 0.60
N THR A 13 16.73 -16.87 1.77
CA THR A 13 15.66 -16.85 2.76
C THR A 13 15.99 -15.89 3.89
N ILE A 14 15.12 -15.78 4.88
CA ILE A 14 15.34 -14.89 6.03
C ILE A 14 16.63 -15.19 6.81
N ARG A 15 17.14 -16.42 6.73
CA ARG A 15 18.37 -16.83 7.43
C ARG A 15 19.60 -15.99 7.05
N VAL A 16 19.69 -15.54 5.80
CA VAL A 16 20.81 -14.69 5.36
C VAL A 16 20.80 -13.29 5.99
N LEU A 17 19.70 -12.93 6.64
CA LEU A 17 19.59 -11.66 7.35
C LEU A 17 20.00 -11.76 8.83
N GLU A 18 20.37 -12.93 9.32
CA GLU A 18 20.91 -13.04 10.68
C GLU A 18 22.26 -12.30 10.75
N GLY A 19 22.37 -11.32 11.65
CA GLY A 19 23.54 -10.44 11.74
C GLY A 19 23.70 -9.46 10.56
N PHE A 20 22.64 -9.17 9.83
CA PHE A 20 22.65 -8.28 8.67
C PHE A 20 23.18 -6.88 9.02
N ASP A 21 24.17 -6.41 8.25
CA ASP A 21 24.67 -5.04 8.26
C ASP A 21 24.47 -4.38 6.90
N LYS A 22 23.75 -3.29 6.87
CA LYS A 22 23.40 -2.56 5.65
C LYS A 22 24.62 -1.99 4.94
N ARG A 23 25.62 -1.46 5.70
CA ARG A 23 26.80 -0.85 5.11
C ARG A 23 27.67 -1.92 4.45
N ALA A 24 27.84 -3.06 5.12
CA ALA A 24 28.55 -4.20 4.56
C ALA A 24 27.86 -4.73 3.30
N ALA A 25 26.53 -4.82 3.29
CA ALA A 25 25.75 -5.25 2.13
C ALA A 25 25.96 -4.29 0.92
N ILE A 26 25.92 -2.97 1.13
CA ILE A 26 26.15 -1.99 0.09
C ILE A 26 27.60 -2.06 -0.41
N ALA A 27 28.58 -2.22 0.48
CA ALA A 27 29.98 -2.39 0.11
C ALA A 27 30.21 -3.66 -0.72
N ALA A 28 29.43 -4.71 -0.47
CA ALA A 28 29.44 -5.96 -1.25
C ALA A 28 28.65 -5.86 -2.58
N GLY A 29 28.14 -4.68 -2.96
CA GLY A 29 27.47 -4.44 -4.24
C GLY A 29 25.95 -4.57 -4.21
N VAL A 30 25.32 -4.73 -3.04
CA VAL A 30 23.85 -4.72 -2.94
C VAL A 30 23.32 -3.30 -3.17
N ILE A 31 22.31 -3.19 -4.03
CA ILE A 31 21.69 -1.90 -4.36
C ILE A 31 21.12 -1.26 -3.07
N PRO A 32 21.37 0.04 -2.78
CA PRO A 32 20.98 0.70 -1.54
C PRO A 32 19.49 0.57 -1.19
N ASN A 33 18.61 0.63 -2.18
CA ASN A 33 17.17 0.44 -1.97
C ASN A 33 16.85 -0.97 -1.48
N LEU A 34 17.49 -2.00 -2.05
CA LEU A 34 17.30 -3.39 -1.63
C LEU A 34 17.88 -3.63 -0.23
N ALA A 35 19.06 -3.08 0.06
CA ALA A 35 19.68 -3.14 1.38
C ALA A 35 18.77 -2.48 2.44
N SER A 36 18.10 -1.36 2.13
CA SER A 36 17.13 -0.73 3.02
C SER A 36 15.89 -1.59 3.27
N LYS A 37 15.41 -2.30 2.26
CA LYS A 37 14.29 -3.25 2.43
C LYS A 37 14.69 -4.43 3.30
N TRP A 38 15.89 -4.96 3.14
CA TRP A 38 16.42 -6.04 3.97
C TRP A 38 16.66 -5.60 5.40
N GLU A 39 17.16 -4.37 5.62
CA GLU A 39 17.28 -3.77 6.95
C GLU A 39 15.93 -3.67 7.67
N ALA A 40 14.88 -3.27 6.95
CA ALA A 40 13.53 -3.24 7.50
C ALA A 40 13.02 -4.64 7.91
N ILE A 41 13.27 -5.67 7.09
CA ILE A 41 12.94 -7.04 7.43
C ILE A 41 13.78 -7.50 8.63
N HIS A 42 15.10 -7.27 8.62
CA HIS A 42 15.97 -7.61 9.74
C HIS A 42 15.43 -7.00 11.06
N THR A 43 15.10 -5.71 11.05
CA THR A 43 14.55 -5.02 12.23
C THR A 43 13.27 -5.68 12.75
N ILE A 44 12.37 -6.09 11.84
CA ILE A 44 11.10 -6.73 12.21
C ILE A 44 11.31 -8.13 12.80
N TYR A 45 12.16 -8.93 12.20
CA TYR A 45 12.29 -10.36 12.55
C TYR A 45 13.39 -10.65 13.57
N PHE A 46 14.41 -9.80 13.70
CA PHE A 46 15.55 -9.99 14.59
C PHE A 46 15.75 -8.84 15.58
N GLY A 47 15.18 -7.67 15.31
CA GLY A 47 15.29 -6.50 16.20
C GLY A 47 14.50 -6.65 17.51
N PRO A 48 14.73 -5.75 18.48
CA PRO A 48 14.01 -5.76 19.74
C PRO A 48 12.52 -5.48 19.56
N THR A 49 11.66 -6.25 20.24
CA THR A 49 10.20 -6.07 20.21
C THR A 49 9.56 -6.58 21.49
N ARG A 50 8.45 -5.96 21.89
CA ARG A 50 7.57 -6.51 22.93
C ARG A 50 6.80 -7.77 22.50
N TRP A 51 6.75 -8.04 21.19
CA TRP A 51 6.02 -9.16 20.60
C TRP A 51 6.89 -10.39 20.35
N THR A 52 7.80 -10.71 21.28
CA THR A 52 8.85 -11.73 21.14
C THR A 52 8.31 -13.10 20.71
N LYS A 53 7.17 -13.55 21.29
CA LYS A 53 6.53 -14.81 20.91
C LYS A 53 6.08 -14.81 19.44
N HIS A 54 5.43 -13.72 19.01
CA HIS A 54 4.95 -13.58 17.62
C HIS A 54 6.13 -13.48 16.66
N GLN A 55 7.16 -12.71 17.01
CA GLN A 55 8.38 -12.57 16.21
C GLN A 55 9.07 -13.92 16.00
N ARG A 56 9.26 -14.71 17.06
CA ARG A 56 9.88 -16.04 16.97
C ARG A 56 9.10 -16.97 16.04
N LEU A 57 7.77 -17.02 16.18
CA LEU A 57 6.92 -17.85 15.32
C LEU A 57 6.94 -17.37 13.87
N ALA A 58 6.88 -16.07 13.64
CA ALA A 58 6.94 -15.49 12.30
C ALA A 58 8.30 -15.75 11.64
N ARG A 59 9.41 -15.60 12.38
CA ARG A 59 10.76 -15.91 11.88
C ARG A 59 10.89 -17.36 11.43
N LYS A 60 10.42 -18.31 12.26
CA LYS A 60 10.43 -19.74 11.89
C LYS A 60 9.62 -20.01 10.63
N ALA A 61 8.41 -19.45 10.52
CA ALA A 61 7.58 -19.61 9.33
C ALA A 61 8.18 -18.93 8.09
N ALA A 62 8.85 -17.79 8.25
CA ALA A 62 9.51 -17.06 7.17
C ALA A 62 10.71 -17.80 6.53
N GLU A 63 11.24 -18.84 7.18
CA GLU A 63 12.33 -19.65 6.62
C GLU A 63 11.96 -20.39 5.33
N GLU A 64 10.67 -20.65 5.12
CA GLU A 64 10.14 -21.28 3.92
C GLU A 64 9.91 -20.30 2.75
N PHE A 65 10.04 -18.98 3.02
CA PHE A 65 9.73 -17.94 2.05
C PHE A 65 10.99 -17.30 1.47
N PRO A 66 11.07 -17.07 0.14
CA PRO A 66 12.09 -16.24 -0.44
C PRO A 66 12.05 -14.81 0.10
N LEU A 67 13.19 -14.15 0.24
CA LEU A 67 13.25 -12.75 0.70
C LEU A 67 12.39 -11.80 -0.12
N SER A 68 12.25 -12.02 -1.42
CA SER A 68 11.37 -11.23 -2.29
C SER A 68 9.90 -11.26 -1.86
N GLN A 69 9.42 -12.42 -1.43
CA GLN A 69 8.06 -12.54 -0.90
C GLN A 69 7.92 -11.89 0.49
N LEU A 70 8.95 -12.00 1.33
CA LEU A 70 8.96 -11.32 2.64
C LEU A 70 8.95 -9.80 2.47
N VAL A 71 9.72 -9.25 1.53
CA VAL A 71 9.66 -7.81 1.17
C VAL A 71 8.22 -7.44 0.78
N TYR A 72 7.58 -8.22 -0.07
CA TYR A 72 6.20 -7.96 -0.48
C TYR A 72 5.22 -7.98 0.71
N ILE A 73 5.32 -9.01 1.58
CA ILE A 73 4.47 -9.12 2.78
C ILE A 73 4.63 -7.89 3.66
N GLU A 74 5.87 -7.50 3.99
CA GLU A 74 6.12 -6.38 4.90
C GLU A 74 5.68 -5.03 4.29
N ASP A 75 5.86 -4.82 3.00
CA ASP A 75 5.36 -3.62 2.32
C ASP A 75 3.81 -3.53 2.36
N ARG A 76 3.12 -4.66 2.30
CA ARG A 76 1.65 -4.68 2.45
C ARG A 76 1.22 -4.44 3.89
N LEU A 77 1.94 -5.00 4.86
CA LEU A 77 1.64 -4.86 6.29
C LEU A 77 1.84 -3.44 6.82
N LYS A 78 2.67 -2.63 6.20
CA LYS A 78 2.83 -1.18 6.53
C LYS A 78 1.51 -0.41 6.47
N LYS A 79 0.54 -0.89 5.70
CA LYS A 79 -0.80 -0.27 5.58
C LYS A 79 -1.69 -0.49 6.80
N ILE A 80 -1.32 -1.40 7.69
CA ILE A 80 -2.05 -1.68 8.92
C ILE A 80 -1.44 -0.83 10.04
N PRO A 81 -2.13 0.15 10.60
CA PRO A 81 -1.58 1.02 11.64
C PRO A 81 -1.40 0.29 12.97
N ASN A 82 -2.28 -0.65 13.30
CA ASN A 82 -2.25 -1.39 14.56
C ASN A 82 -1.19 -2.49 14.53
N GLU A 83 -0.21 -2.44 15.46
CA GLU A 83 0.89 -3.38 15.53
C GLU A 83 0.45 -4.82 15.88
N ALA A 84 -0.49 -4.99 16.80
CA ALA A 84 -1.03 -6.30 17.16
C ALA A 84 -1.70 -6.96 15.95
N GLU A 85 -2.46 -6.17 15.19
CA GLU A 85 -3.10 -6.64 13.97
C GLU A 85 -2.07 -6.99 12.88
N ARG A 86 -1.01 -6.17 12.72
CA ARG A 86 0.11 -6.51 11.82
C ARG A 86 0.70 -7.88 12.14
N TRP A 87 0.95 -8.17 13.44
CA TRP A 87 1.47 -9.48 13.84
C TRP A 87 0.49 -10.61 13.56
N ARG A 88 -0.82 -10.38 13.77
CA ARG A 88 -1.86 -11.36 13.46
C ARG A 88 -1.93 -11.67 11.97
N VAL A 89 -1.93 -10.63 11.12
CA VAL A 89 -1.99 -10.78 9.67
C VAL A 89 -0.70 -11.40 9.13
N ARG A 90 0.48 -10.98 9.62
CA ARG A 90 1.78 -11.59 9.28
C ARG A 90 1.76 -13.09 9.50
N ARG A 91 1.32 -13.55 10.66
CA ARG A 91 1.20 -14.97 10.95
C ARG A 91 0.32 -15.70 9.93
N LYS A 92 -0.84 -15.15 9.62
CA LYS A 92 -1.75 -15.73 8.62
C LYS A 92 -1.13 -15.80 7.24
N LEU A 93 -0.38 -14.78 6.82
CA LEU A 93 0.30 -14.77 5.52
C LEU A 93 1.40 -15.82 5.44
N LEU A 94 2.14 -16.01 6.54
CA LEU A 94 3.25 -16.96 6.66
C LEU A 94 2.83 -18.38 7.07
N GLU A 95 1.55 -18.65 7.28
CA GLU A 95 1.06 -19.95 7.77
C GLU A 95 1.35 -21.11 6.80
N LYS A 96 1.30 -20.85 5.51
CA LYS A 96 1.59 -21.81 4.44
C LYS A 96 2.27 -21.09 3.29
N PHE A 97 3.37 -21.70 2.82
CA PHE A 97 4.01 -21.26 1.58
C PHE A 97 3.00 -21.24 0.43
N SER A 98 3.04 -20.19 -0.35
CA SER A 98 2.15 -19.99 -1.49
C SER A 98 2.88 -19.28 -2.62
N THR A 99 2.38 -19.40 -3.82
CA THR A 99 2.89 -18.67 -4.97
C THR A 99 2.70 -17.16 -4.76
N HIS A 100 3.44 -16.33 -5.49
CA HIS A 100 3.29 -14.87 -5.37
C HIS A 100 1.87 -14.40 -5.67
N HIS A 101 1.19 -15.04 -6.62
CA HIS A 101 -0.20 -14.72 -6.98
C HIS A 101 -1.18 -15.04 -5.85
N GLU A 102 -1.07 -16.22 -5.24
CA GLU A 102 -1.90 -16.63 -4.11
C GLU A 102 -1.63 -15.75 -2.87
N LEU A 103 -0.35 -15.44 -2.62
CA LEU A 103 0.05 -14.54 -1.53
C LEU A 103 -0.57 -13.15 -1.71
N LYS A 104 -0.57 -12.62 -2.93
CA LYS A 104 -1.23 -11.35 -3.26
C LYS A 104 -2.73 -11.40 -2.97
N ALA A 105 -3.42 -12.43 -3.46
CA ALA A 105 -4.85 -12.60 -3.23
C ALA A 105 -5.17 -12.74 -1.73
N LYS A 106 -4.35 -13.48 -0.99
CA LYS A 106 -4.47 -13.65 0.47
C LYS A 106 -4.24 -12.34 1.22
N ALA A 107 -3.21 -11.57 0.83
CA ALA A 107 -2.93 -10.26 1.41
C ALA A 107 -4.07 -9.26 1.15
N ASP A 108 -4.62 -9.23 -0.05
CA ASP A 108 -5.73 -8.32 -0.41
C ASP A 108 -7.02 -8.64 0.37
N ARG A 109 -7.25 -9.91 0.75
CA ARG A 109 -8.39 -10.31 1.60
C ARG A 109 -8.17 -9.97 3.07
N LEU A 110 -6.94 -10.12 3.57
CA LEU A 110 -6.63 -9.96 4.99
C LEU A 110 -6.38 -8.50 5.38
N ILE A 111 -5.84 -7.72 4.46
CA ILE A 111 -5.57 -6.30 4.66
C ILE A 111 -6.79 -5.55 4.15
N LEU A 112 -7.71 -5.23 5.05
CA LEU A 112 -8.85 -4.37 4.74
C LEU A 112 -8.31 -3.08 4.12
N LYS A 113 -8.77 -2.78 2.90
CA LYS A 113 -8.59 -1.44 2.35
C LYS A 113 -9.18 -0.48 3.37
N PRO A 114 -8.44 0.56 3.82
CA PRO A 114 -9.05 1.58 4.67
C PRO A 114 -10.35 1.98 3.98
N ALA A 115 -11.45 1.98 4.73
CA ALA A 115 -12.73 2.45 4.23
C ALA A 115 -12.43 3.76 3.49
N ARG A 116 -12.82 3.86 2.22
CA ARG A 116 -12.63 5.09 1.46
C ARG A 116 -13.21 6.19 2.35
N THR A 117 -12.34 7.05 2.89
CA THR A 117 -12.80 8.24 3.59
C THR A 117 -13.74 8.91 2.63
N LYS A 118 -15.01 9.11 3.05
CA LYS A 118 -15.97 9.83 2.23
C LYS A 118 -15.29 11.10 1.74
N PRO A 119 -15.31 11.39 0.44
CA PRO A 119 -14.69 12.60 -0.06
C PRO A 119 -15.30 13.76 0.71
N LYS A 120 -14.45 14.56 1.37
CA LYS A 120 -14.92 15.76 2.05
C LYS A 120 -15.48 16.69 0.96
N LEU A 121 -16.64 17.29 1.24
CA LEU A 121 -17.17 18.36 0.41
C LEU A 121 -16.05 19.40 0.19
N GLN A 122 -15.64 19.58 -1.04
CA GLN A 122 -14.54 20.47 -1.40
C GLN A 122 -14.88 21.22 -2.68
N VAL A 123 -14.73 22.52 -2.62
CA VAL A 123 -14.85 23.40 -3.80
C VAL A 123 -13.47 23.98 -4.12
N ARG A 124 -13.00 23.78 -5.34
CA ARG A 124 -11.74 24.34 -5.85
C ARG A 124 -12.04 25.30 -7.00
N PHE A 125 -11.50 26.50 -6.91
CA PHE A 125 -11.55 27.49 -7.97
C PHE A 125 -10.24 27.46 -8.78
N GLY A 126 -10.31 27.14 -10.06
CA GLY A 126 -9.19 27.21 -10.98
C GLY A 126 -8.79 28.66 -11.27
N ARG A 127 -7.64 28.83 -11.95
CA ARG A 127 -7.22 30.15 -12.45
C ARG A 127 -8.17 30.61 -13.57
N SER A 128 -8.41 31.92 -13.65
CA SER A 128 -9.14 32.49 -14.79
C SER A 128 -8.26 32.50 -16.03
N VAL A 129 -8.77 31.93 -17.13
CA VAL A 129 -8.10 31.92 -18.43
C VAL A 129 -9.11 32.43 -19.45
N TYR A 130 -8.77 33.45 -20.18
CA TYR A 130 -9.66 34.11 -21.16
C TYR A 130 -11.06 34.47 -20.61
N GLY A 131 -11.10 34.97 -19.37
CA GLY A 131 -12.37 35.34 -18.70
C GLY A 131 -13.20 34.14 -18.21
N ARG A 132 -12.72 32.91 -18.38
CA ARG A 132 -13.38 31.69 -17.92
C ARG A 132 -12.65 31.14 -16.70
N ARG A 133 -13.42 30.65 -15.72
CA ARG A 133 -12.88 30.00 -14.52
C ARG A 133 -13.51 28.63 -14.35
N THR A 134 -12.68 27.62 -14.10
CA THR A 134 -13.15 26.27 -13.76
C THR A 134 -13.46 26.21 -12.27
N ILE A 135 -14.62 25.68 -11.93
CA ILE A 135 -15.01 25.33 -10.56
C ILE A 135 -15.09 23.82 -10.51
N GLN A 136 -14.34 23.19 -9.58
CA GLN A 136 -14.40 21.76 -9.33
C GLN A 136 -15.03 21.53 -7.97
N ILE A 137 -16.14 20.81 -7.95
CA ILE A 137 -16.86 20.44 -6.74
C ILE A 137 -16.67 18.94 -6.53
N THR A 138 -16.22 18.54 -5.34
CA THR A 138 -16.14 17.16 -4.91
C THR A 138 -17.13 17.00 -3.76
N ALA A 139 -18.16 16.20 -3.97
CA ALA A 139 -19.23 15.95 -3.03
C ALA A 139 -19.52 14.43 -2.98
N ASP A 140 -20.34 13.96 -2.05
CA ASP A 140 -20.90 12.63 -2.15
C ASP A 140 -21.96 12.58 -3.29
N GLU A 141 -22.38 11.38 -3.64
CA GLU A 141 -23.23 11.17 -4.82
C GLU A 141 -24.59 11.88 -4.69
N HIS A 142 -25.13 11.98 -3.48
CA HIS A 142 -26.41 12.65 -3.23
C HIS A 142 -26.28 14.17 -3.35
N ASP A 143 -25.31 14.76 -2.65
CA ASP A 143 -25.02 16.20 -2.73
C ASP A 143 -24.63 16.62 -4.15
N ALA A 144 -23.89 15.77 -4.88
CA ALA A 144 -23.50 16.04 -6.27
C ALA A 144 -24.73 16.07 -7.20
N ALA A 145 -25.70 15.17 -7.02
CA ALA A 145 -26.93 15.16 -7.79
C ALA A 145 -27.78 16.41 -7.56
N ASP A 146 -27.88 16.87 -6.32
CA ASP A 146 -28.60 18.09 -5.97
C ASP A 146 -27.95 19.34 -6.58
N ILE A 147 -26.62 19.42 -6.51
CA ILE A 147 -25.85 20.51 -7.13
C ILE A 147 -26.03 20.49 -8.67
N GLU A 148 -25.98 19.30 -9.29
CA GLU A 148 -26.18 19.17 -10.73
C GLU A 148 -27.60 19.59 -11.16
N ALA A 149 -28.61 19.17 -10.40
CA ALA A 149 -30.00 19.58 -10.66
C ALA A 149 -30.17 21.10 -10.57
N TYR A 150 -29.62 21.72 -9.53
CA TYR A 150 -29.64 23.18 -9.34
C TYR A 150 -28.94 23.91 -10.47
N LEU A 151 -27.74 23.46 -10.87
CA LEU A 151 -26.99 24.06 -11.96
C LEU A 151 -27.69 23.91 -13.32
N ARG A 152 -28.34 22.79 -13.57
CA ARG A 152 -29.14 22.58 -14.80
C ARG A 152 -30.35 23.53 -14.85
N GLU A 153 -31.01 23.72 -13.74
CA GLU A 153 -32.17 24.62 -13.64
C GLU A 153 -31.79 26.08 -13.87
N ASP A 154 -30.67 26.55 -13.30
CA ASP A 154 -30.18 27.92 -13.42
C ASP A 154 -29.47 28.21 -14.76
N LEU A 155 -28.86 27.20 -15.39
CA LEU A 155 -28.17 27.30 -16.67
C LEU A 155 -29.05 26.96 -17.87
N ASP A 156 -30.35 26.82 -17.71
CA ASP A 156 -31.26 26.61 -18.82
C ASP A 156 -31.14 27.77 -19.82
N PRO A 157 -30.68 27.52 -21.05
CA PRO A 157 -30.44 28.57 -22.06
C PRO A 157 -31.69 29.35 -22.43
N THR A 158 -32.88 28.84 -22.15
CA THR A 158 -34.14 29.55 -22.35
C THR A 158 -34.39 30.62 -21.28
N LYS A 159 -33.85 30.42 -20.06
CA LYS A 159 -33.95 31.39 -18.93
C LYS A 159 -32.85 32.45 -18.91
N VAL A 160 -31.66 32.13 -19.47
CA VAL A 160 -30.49 33.04 -19.48
C VAL A 160 -30.69 34.24 -20.40
N LYS A 161 -31.51 34.14 -21.46
CA LYS A 161 -31.81 35.25 -22.37
C LYS A 161 -32.65 36.39 -21.76
N SER A 162 -33.28 36.15 -20.62
CA SER A 162 -34.12 37.16 -19.94
C SER A 162 -33.38 38.03 -18.90
N ARG A 163 -32.09 37.78 -18.64
CA ARG A 163 -31.29 38.55 -17.63
C ARG A 163 -30.20 39.43 -18.22
N VAL A 164 -30.15 39.64 -19.52
CA VAL A 164 -29.24 40.60 -20.16
C VAL A 164 -30.08 41.77 -20.67
N VAL A 165 -30.61 42.59 -19.79
CA VAL A 165 -30.99 43.97 -20.05
C VAL A 165 -30.69 44.78 -18.82
N VAL A 166 -29.82 45.73 -19.02
CA VAL A 166 -29.38 46.97 -18.37
C VAL A 166 -28.01 46.91 -17.77
#